data_28c01d1708f2255faee7ff32ecd46ee3
#
_entry.id   28c01d1708f2255faee7ff32ecd46ee3
#
_cell.length_a   1.000
_cell.length_b   1.000
_cell.length_c   1.000
_cell.angle_alpha   90.00
_cell.angle_beta   90.00
_cell.angle_gamma   90.00
#
_symmetry.space_group_name_H-M   'P 1'
#
loop_
_entity.id
_entity.type
_entity.pdbx_description
1 polymer ?
#
loop_
_entity_poly.entity_id
_entity_poly.type
_entity_poly.pdbx_seq_one_letter_code
_entity_poly.pdbx_strand_id
1 'polypeptide(L)'
;MKNIVLCGFMGCGKSTVGRRLAQILKMDFIDMDQWIEKRQGRRISAIFAQEGEAFFRNLEREACRQLSGQQGLVLSTGGGTLLSAENAGVLRRTGTIFLLDAPLAAIRERLKNDKSRPLLQRPDRDEAILRLYTERLPLYREVADHIVNAAQPIGAVAGEIAAYCSDAKDCRRQAGS
;
A
#
# COMPACT_ATOMS: atom_id res chain seq x y z
N MET A 1 12.74 -1.71 14.64
CA MET A 1 12.48 -2.55 13.45
C MET A 1 12.19 -1.60 12.29
N LYS A 2 12.68 -1.90 11.07
CA LYS A 2 12.31 -1.11 9.88
C LYS A 2 10.79 -1.21 9.63
N ASN A 3 10.22 -0.18 9.04
CA ASN A 3 8.84 -0.19 8.60
C ASN A 3 8.63 -1.18 7.46
N ILE A 4 7.42 -1.70 7.33
CA ILE A 4 6.99 -2.52 6.20
C ILE A 4 5.95 -1.71 5.43
N VAL A 5 6.24 -1.42 4.18
CA VAL A 5 5.38 -0.59 3.33
C VAL A 5 4.72 -1.50 2.29
N LEU A 6 3.40 -1.58 2.33
CA LEU A 6 2.62 -2.36 1.38
C LEU A 6 2.11 -1.45 0.26
N CYS A 7 2.46 -1.75 -0.98
CA CYS A 7 1.95 -1.08 -2.17
C CYS A 7 1.23 -2.04 -3.11
N GLY A 8 0.59 -1.51 -4.12
CA GLY A 8 -0.11 -2.26 -5.15
C GLY A 8 -1.46 -1.65 -5.49
N PHE A 9 -2.09 -2.22 -6.50
CA PHE A 9 -3.33 -1.73 -7.06
C PHE A 9 -4.50 -1.79 -6.05
N MET A 10 -5.57 -1.03 -6.30
CA MET A 10 -6.80 -1.14 -5.51
C MET A 10 -7.34 -2.58 -5.56
N GLY A 11 -7.88 -3.08 -4.46
CA GLY A 11 -8.39 -4.46 -4.39
C GLY A 11 -7.33 -5.57 -4.29
N CYS A 12 -6.03 -5.27 -4.29
CA CYS A 12 -4.99 -6.30 -4.10
C CYS A 12 -4.88 -6.83 -2.67
N GLY A 13 -5.52 -6.18 -1.67
CA GLY A 13 -5.62 -6.69 -0.32
C GLY A 13 -4.68 -6.07 0.72
N LYS A 14 -4.06 -4.91 0.41
CA LYS A 14 -3.09 -4.24 1.31
C LYS A 14 -3.54 -4.10 2.76
N SER A 15 -4.71 -3.55 2.99
CA SER A 15 -5.21 -3.30 4.36
C SER A 15 -5.48 -4.60 5.12
N THR A 16 -5.96 -5.64 4.43
CA THR A 16 -6.26 -6.94 5.05
C THR A 16 -4.98 -7.72 5.36
N VAL A 17 -4.07 -7.80 4.40
CA VAL A 17 -2.74 -8.41 4.58
C VAL A 17 -1.96 -7.64 5.64
N GLY A 18 -1.99 -6.31 5.59
CA GLY A 18 -1.27 -5.45 6.53
C GLY A 18 -1.69 -5.66 7.98
N ARG A 19 -3.00 -5.74 8.27
CA ARG A 19 -3.49 -6.05 9.63
C ARG A 19 -3.02 -7.43 10.09
N ARG A 20 -3.11 -8.44 9.22
CA ARG A 20 -2.64 -9.78 9.56
C ARG A 20 -1.14 -9.84 9.80
N LEU A 21 -0.36 -9.18 8.97
CA LEU A 21 1.09 -9.07 9.09
C LEU A 21 1.50 -8.37 10.41
N ALA A 22 0.84 -7.26 10.72
CA ALA A 22 1.07 -6.51 11.97
C ALA A 22 0.83 -7.39 13.22
N GLN A 23 -0.21 -8.21 13.22
CA GLN A 23 -0.47 -9.19 14.28
C GLN A 23 0.66 -10.21 14.42
N ILE A 24 1.13 -10.79 13.29
CA ILE A 24 2.21 -11.78 13.27
C ILE A 24 3.51 -11.19 13.83
N LEU A 25 3.85 -9.97 13.42
CA LEU A 25 5.10 -9.31 13.77
C LEU A 25 5.04 -8.48 15.06
N LYS A 26 3.86 -8.35 15.69
CA LYS A 26 3.59 -7.48 16.85
C LYS A 26 4.01 -6.03 16.56
N MET A 27 3.62 -5.52 15.40
CA MET A 27 3.85 -4.16 14.94
C MET A 27 2.53 -3.39 14.88
N ASP A 28 2.60 -2.06 14.87
CA ASP A 28 1.43 -1.23 14.63
C ASP A 28 1.04 -1.25 13.15
N PHE A 29 -0.27 -1.20 12.87
CA PHE A 29 -0.81 -1.12 11.52
C PHE A 29 -1.40 0.25 11.26
N ILE A 30 -1.01 0.87 10.15
CA ILE A 30 -1.59 2.13 9.66
C ILE A 30 -2.05 1.94 8.20
N ASP A 31 -3.33 2.28 7.95
CA ASP A 31 -3.85 2.52 6.60
C ASP A 31 -3.73 4.00 6.30
N MET A 32 -2.95 4.37 5.30
CA MET A 32 -2.64 5.77 4.99
C MET A 32 -3.88 6.55 4.57
N ASP A 33 -4.80 5.93 3.82
CA ASP A 33 -6.04 6.59 3.40
C ASP A 33 -6.88 6.95 4.63
N GLN A 34 -7.06 6.01 5.57
CA GLN A 34 -7.78 6.25 6.83
C GLN A 34 -7.07 7.27 7.73
N TRP A 35 -5.74 7.26 7.75
CA TRP A 35 -4.96 8.21 8.53
C TRP A 35 -5.14 9.64 8.00
N ILE A 36 -5.16 9.83 6.67
CA ILE A 36 -5.45 11.13 6.04
C ILE A 36 -6.87 11.57 6.35
N GLU A 37 -7.88 10.70 6.17
CA GLU A 37 -9.28 11.01 6.48
C GLU A 37 -9.47 11.48 7.93
N LYS A 38 -8.85 10.75 8.87
CA LYS A 38 -8.92 11.10 10.29
C LYS A 38 -8.34 12.49 10.59
N ARG A 39 -7.22 12.86 9.96
CA ARG A 39 -6.58 14.17 10.13
C ARG A 39 -7.35 15.30 9.47
N GLN A 40 -7.96 15.02 8.33
CA GLN A 40 -8.74 16.01 7.60
C GLN A 40 -10.18 16.14 8.13
N GLY A 41 -10.66 15.21 8.96
CA GLY A 41 -12.04 15.18 9.46
C GLY A 41 -13.07 14.94 8.37
N ARG A 42 -12.67 14.48 7.19
CA ARG A 42 -13.54 14.25 6.02
C ARG A 42 -13.04 13.12 5.14
N ARG A 43 -13.94 12.54 4.36
CA ARG A 43 -13.64 11.43 3.44
C ARG A 43 -12.78 11.90 2.27
N ILE A 44 -11.96 10.99 1.74
CA ILE A 44 -11.13 11.24 0.54
C ILE A 44 -11.98 11.70 -0.64
N SER A 45 -13.16 11.10 -0.84
CA SER A 45 -14.09 11.52 -1.90
C SER A 45 -14.51 12.99 -1.78
N ALA A 46 -14.74 13.47 -0.56
CA ALA A 46 -15.05 14.88 -0.30
C ALA A 46 -13.83 15.78 -0.55
N ILE A 47 -12.63 15.33 -0.19
CA ILE A 47 -11.39 16.07 -0.47
C ILE A 47 -11.20 16.24 -1.98
N PHE A 48 -11.36 15.16 -2.76
CA PHE A 48 -11.28 15.22 -4.23
C PHE A 48 -12.31 16.17 -4.85
N ALA A 49 -13.55 16.13 -4.34
CA ALA A 49 -14.64 16.96 -4.86
C ALA A 49 -14.44 18.47 -4.56
N GLN A 50 -13.88 18.80 -3.41
CA GLN A 50 -13.75 20.18 -2.94
C GLN A 50 -12.41 20.82 -3.32
N GLU A 51 -11.31 20.06 -3.23
CA GLU A 51 -9.95 20.58 -3.36
C GLU A 51 -9.20 20.02 -4.59
N GLY A 52 -9.71 18.95 -5.18
CA GLY A 52 -9.10 18.30 -6.33
C GLY A 52 -7.94 17.36 -6.03
N GLU A 53 -7.43 16.74 -7.09
CA GLU A 53 -6.38 15.72 -6.98
C GLU A 53 -5.04 16.27 -6.46
N ALA A 54 -4.63 17.44 -6.92
CA ALA A 54 -3.34 18.03 -6.52
C ALA A 54 -3.24 18.25 -5.00
N PHE A 55 -4.32 18.69 -4.37
CA PHE A 55 -4.39 18.85 -2.92
C PHE A 55 -4.25 17.49 -2.21
N PHE A 56 -4.97 16.45 -2.69
CA PHE A 56 -4.86 15.12 -2.11
C PHE A 56 -3.43 14.55 -2.23
N ARG A 57 -2.74 14.76 -3.37
CA ARG A 57 -1.34 14.35 -3.54
C ARG A 57 -0.40 15.07 -2.56
N ASN A 58 -0.67 16.31 -2.20
CA ASN A 58 0.08 16.99 -1.14
C ASN A 58 -0.16 16.35 0.23
N LEU A 59 -1.39 15.93 0.55
CA LEU A 59 -1.70 15.19 1.78
C LEU A 59 -0.98 13.83 1.84
N GLU A 60 -0.92 13.11 0.73
CA GLU A 60 -0.16 11.86 0.66
C GLU A 60 1.34 12.09 0.89
N ARG A 61 1.92 13.16 0.32
CA ARG A 61 3.32 13.53 0.54
C ARG A 61 3.61 13.84 2.00
N GLU A 62 2.74 14.62 2.63
CA GLU A 62 2.85 14.95 4.05
C GLU A 62 2.72 13.71 4.94
N ALA A 63 1.76 12.82 4.63
CA ALA A 63 1.59 11.54 5.31
C ALA A 63 2.86 10.67 5.20
N CYS A 64 3.46 10.57 4.01
CA CYS A 64 4.71 9.84 3.83
C CYS A 64 5.84 10.38 4.71
N ARG A 65 6.00 11.71 4.78
CA ARG A 65 7.03 12.35 5.62
C ARG A 65 6.81 12.09 7.09
N GLN A 66 5.58 12.23 7.59
CA GLN A 66 5.27 12.03 9.00
C GLN A 66 5.38 10.54 9.41
N LEU A 67 4.86 9.64 8.60
CA LEU A 67 4.89 8.21 8.90
C LEU A 67 6.29 7.59 8.73
N SER A 68 7.12 8.13 7.84
CA SER A 68 8.52 7.70 7.73
C SER A 68 9.35 8.03 8.96
N GLY A 69 8.96 9.02 9.76
CA GLY A 69 9.62 9.34 11.03
C GLY A 69 9.35 8.34 12.15
N GLN A 70 8.39 7.46 11.99
CA GLN A 70 8.07 6.40 12.94
C GLN A 70 8.82 5.10 12.60
N GLN A 71 8.87 4.17 13.56
CA GLN A 71 9.51 2.87 13.37
C GLN A 71 8.60 1.74 13.84
N GLY A 72 8.76 0.57 13.24
CA GLY A 72 7.98 -0.60 13.62
C GLY A 72 6.55 -0.58 13.11
N LEU A 73 6.29 0.07 11.97
CA LEU A 73 4.98 0.14 11.35
C LEU A 73 4.83 -0.85 10.19
N VAL A 74 3.64 -1.41 10.07
CA VAL A 74 3.11 -1.95 8.81
C VAL A 74 2.20 -0.89 8.21
N LEU A 75 2.62 -0.31 7.08
CA LEU A 75 1.95 0.79 6.40
C LEU A 75 1.28 0.30 5.11
N SER A 76 -0.04 0.41 5.02
CA SER A 76 -0.79 0.22 3.78
C SER A 76 -0.91 1.56 3.05
N THR A 77 -0.27 1.71 1.89
CA THR A 77 -0.33 2.97 1.13
C THR A 77 -1.59 3.07 0.27
N GLY A 78 -2.00 4.30 -0.06
CA GLY A 78 -2.98 4.55 -1.10
C GLY A 78 -2.51 4.03 -2.47
N GLY A 79 -3.44 3.69 -3.36
CA GLY A 79 -3.09 3.13 -4.67
C GLY A 79 -2.32 4.08 -5.59
N GLY A 80 -2.28 5.37 -5.31
CA GLY A 80 -1.52 6.36 -6.08
C GLY A 80 -0.26 6.86 -5.39
N THR A 81 -0.09 6.58 -4.10
CA THR A 81 0.94 7.18 -3.25
C THR A 81 2.37 6.95 -3.77
N LEU A 82 2.69 5.69 -4.12
CA LEU A 82 4.04 5.32 -4.57
C LEU A 82 4.27 5.45 -6.08
N LEU A 83 3.32 6.01 -6.82
CA LEU A 83 3.55 6.49 -8.19
C LEU A 83 4.43 7.75 -8.19
N SER A 84 4.54 8.43 -7.05
CA SER A 84 5.51 9.50 -6.81
C SER A 84 6.84 8.93 -6.35
N ALA A 85 7.89 9.13 -7.14
CA ALA A 85 9.27 8.73 -6.78
C ALA A 85 9.74 9.39 -5.48
N GLU A 86 9.31 10.63 -5.19
CA GLU A 86 9.58 11.32 -3.92
C GLU A 86 9.01 10.54 -2.73
N ASN A 87 7.73 10.15 -2.80
CA ASN A 87 7.09 9.40 -1.73
C ASN A 87 7.74 8.03 -1.51
N ALA A 88 8.05 7.32 -2.61
CA ALA A 88 8.74 6.05 -2.56
C ALA A 88 10.14 6.20 -1.92
N GLY A 89 10.89 7.22 -2.30
CA GLY A 89 12.20 7.51 -1.72
C GLY A 89 12.14 7.85 -0.22
N VAL A 90 11.13 8.60 0.21
CA VAL A 90 10.92 8.94 1.63
C VAL A 90 10.65 7.69 2.46
N LEU A 91 9.72 6.84 2.01
CA LEU A 91 9.34 5.63 2.74
C LEU A 91 10.42 4.54 2.72
N ARG A 92 11.18 4.42 1.61
CA ARG A 92 12.28 3.45 1.49
C ARG A 92 13.44 3.72 2.45
N ARG A 93 13.68 4.98 2.84
CA ARG A 93 14.74 5.32 3.81
C ARG A 93 14.56 4.61 5.15
N THR A 94 13.33 4.40 5.60
CA THR A 94 13.01 3.83 6.92
C THR A 94 12.26 2.51 6.86
N GLY A 95 11.89 2.05 5.66
CA GLY A 95 11.09 0.85 5.43
C GLY A 95 11.58 0.00 4.27
N THR A 96 10.94 -1.14 4.10
CA THR A 96 11.06 -2.03 2.93
C THR A 96 9.71 -2.06 2.23
N ILE A 97 9.72 -1.86 0.91
CA ILE A 97 8.50 -1.75 0.09
C ILE A 97 8.18 -3.12 -0.52
N PHE A 98 7.00 -3.65 -0.20
CA PHE A 98 6.45 -4.88 -0.75
C PHE A 98 5.30 -4.58 -1.70
N LEU A 99 5.43 -4.99 -2.96
CA LEU A 99 4.31 -4.97 -3.91
C LEU A 99 3.44 -6.22 -3.69
N LEU A 100 2.17 -6.00 -3.39
CA LEU A 100 1.15 -7.04 -3.45
C LEU A 100 0.64 -7.15 -4.90
N ASP A 101 1.25 -8.05 -5.67
CA ASP A 101 0.91 -8.27 -7.08
C ASP A 101 -0.23 -9.28 -7.17
N ALA A 102 -1.42 -8.80 -7.54
CA ALA A 102 -2.60 -9.63 -7.76
C ALA A 102 -3.02 -9.57 -9.24
N PRO A 103 -3.38 -10.71 -9.86
CA PRO A 103 -3.88 -10.72 -11.23
C PRO A 103 -5.14 -9.86 -11.38
N LEU A 104 -5.29 -9.22 -12.54
CA LEU A 104 -6.42 -8.35 -12.83
C LEU A 104 -7.78 -9.05 -12.60
N ALA A 105 -7.88 -10.34 -12.93
CA ALA A 105 -9.10 -11.13 -12.70
C ALA A 105 -9.47 -11.20 -11.20
N ALA A 106 -8.49 -11.43 -10.32
CA ALA A 106 -8.71 -11.45 -8.87
C ALA A 106 -9.09 -10.06 -8.33
N ILE A 107 -8.49 -9.02 -8.88
CA ILE A 107 -8.84 -7.62 -8.53
C ILE A 107 -10.27 -7.30 -8.94
N ARG A 108 -10.68 -7.63 -10.17
CA ARG A 108 -12.05 -7.42 -10.66
C ARG A 108 -13.09 -8.11 -9.78
N GLU A 109 -12.85 -9.37 -9.42
CA GLU A 109 -13.76 -10.12 -8.54
C GLU A 109 -13.87 -9.48 -7.17
N ARG A 110 -12.76 -9.09 -6.55
CA ARG A 110 -12.74 -8.41 -5.24
C ARG A 110 -13.42 -7.05 -5.26
N LEU A 111 -13.34 -6.33 -6.37
CA LEU A 111 -13.95 -5.00 -6.53
C LEU A 111 -15.42 -5.06 -6.99
N LYS A 112 -15.95 -6.22 -7.38
CA LYS A 112 -17.28 -6.38 -7.98
C LYS A 112 -18.40 -5.67 -7.23
N ASN A 113 -18.39 -5.74 -5.90
CA ASN A 113 -19.40 -5.14 -5.03
C ASN A 113 -18.91 -3.86 -4.32
N ASP A 114 -17.70 -3.40 -4.62
CA ASP A 114 -17.15 -2.18 -4.01
C ASP A 114 -17.71 -0.95 -4.74
N LYS A 115 -18.41 -0.11 -3.99
CA LYS A 115 -18.96 1.18 -4.45
C LYS A 115 -18.30 2.37 -3.76
N SER A 116 -17.26 2.14 -2.96
CA SER A 116 -16.64 3.18 -2.14
C SER A 116 -15.81 4.19 -2.93
N ARG A 117 -15.42 3.86 -4.16
CA ARG A 117 -14.52 4.66 -4.99
C ARG A 117 -15.24 5.26 -6.18
N PRO A 118 -15.03 6.56 -6.49
CA PRO A 118 -15.66 7.23 -7.66
C PRO A 118 -15.42 6.48 -8.97
N LEU A 119 -14.20 5.95 -9.16
CA LEU A 119 -13.84 5.16 -10.35
C LEU A 119 -14.76 3.94 -10.56
N LEU A 120 -15.21 3.30 -9.47
CA LEU A 120 -16.01 2.08 -9.50
C LEU A 120 -17.50 2.35 -9.76
N GLN A 121 -17.90 3.62 -9.77
CA GLN A 121 -19.29 4.05 -10.04
C GLN A 121 -19.52 4.49 -11.49
N ARG A 122 -18.48 4.45 -12.33
CA ARG A 122 -18.54 4.87 -13.74
C ARG A 122 -19.11 3.77 -14.62
N PRO A 123 -19.80 4.14 -15.73
CA PRO A 123 -20.27 3.17 -16.73
C PRO A 123 -19.13 2.37 -17.38
N ASP A 124 -17.97 3.02 -17.63
CA ASP A 124 -16.75 2.46 -18.23
C ASP A 124 -15.79 1.84 -17.19
N ARG A 125 -16.34 1.40 -16.06
CA ARG A 125 -15.59 0.91 -14.90
C ARG A 125 -14.50 -0.13 -15.25
N ASP A 126 -14.88 -1.16 -16.00
CA ASP A 126 -13.96 -2.28 -16.28
C ASP A 126 -12.82 -1.88 -17.22
N GLU A 127 -13.09 -1.01 -18.17
CA GLU A 127 -12.07 -0.42 -19.05
C GLU A 127 -11.14 0.51 -18.26
N ALA A 128 -11.70 1.33 -17.39
CA ALA A 128 -10.92 2.23 -16.53
C ALA A 128 -10.02 1.45 -15.55
N ILE A 129 -10.50 0.33 -14.99
CA ILE A 129 -9.70 -0.56 -14.15
C ILE A 129 -8.55 -1.16 -14.96
N LEU A 130 -8.83 -1.71 -16.15
CA LEU A 130 -7.82 -2.31 -17.02
C LEU A 130 -6.73 -1.28 -17.39
N ARG A 131 -7.13 -0.10 -17.84
CA ARG A 131 -6.21 0.97 -18.21
C ARG A 131 -5.28 1.34 -17.03
N LEU A 132 -5.87 1.68 -15.88
CA LEU A 132 -5.10 2.06 -14.70
C LEU A 132 -4.20 0.92 -14.18
N TYR A 133 -4.66 -0.32 -14.25
CA TYR A 133 -3.84 -1.48 -13.87
C TYR A 133 -2.62 -1.60 -14.78
N THR A 134 -2.82 -1.51 -16.10
CA THR A 134 -1.75 -1.61 -17.10
C THR A 134 -0.73 -0.48 -16.97
N GLU A 135 -1.21 0.75 -16.73
CA GLU A 135 -0.36 1.93 -16.55
C GLU A 135 0.45 1.87 -15.24
N ARG A 136 -0.15 1.40 -14.14
CA ARG A 136 0.47 1.49 -12.80
C ARG A 136 1.31 0.30 -12.41
N LEU A 137 1.01 -0.89 -12.92
CA LEU A 137 1.74 -2.10 -12.52
C LEU A 137 3.24 -2.02 -12.76
N PRO A 138 3.74 -1.53 -13.91
CA PRO A 138 5.17 -1.33 -14.11
C PRO A 138 5.79 -0.38 -13.09
N LEU A 139 5.11 0.71 -12.76
CA LEU A 139 5.58 1.70 -11.77
C LEU A 139 5.65 1.12 -10.36
N TYR A 140 4.68 0.30 -9.96
CA TYR A 140 4.76 -0.40 -8.67
C TYR A 140 5.93 -1.38 -8.62
N ARG A 141 6.20 -2.11 -9.71
CA ARG A 141 7.32 -3.04 -9.80
C ARG A 141 8.67 -2.34 -9.72
N GLU A 142 8.79 -1.15 -10.29
CA GLU A 142 10.00 -0.33 -10.23
C GLU A 142 10.32 0.16 -8.81
N VAL A 143 9.29 0.55 -8.06
CA VAL A 143 9.48 1.08 -6.70
C VAL A 143 9.50 0.00 -5.62
N ALA A 144 9.14 -1.24 -5.90
CA ALA A 144 9.10 -2.30 -4.91
C ALA A 144 10.50 -2.90 -4.68
N ASP A 145 10.83 -3.14 -3.42
CA ASP A 145 12.02 -3.90 -3.05
C ASP A 145 11.75 -5.41 -3.20
N HIS A 146 10.49 -5.84 -3.00
CA HIS A 146 10.02 -7.22 -3.13
C HIS A 146 8.63 -7.29 -3.73
N ILE A 147 8.39 -8.34 -4.53
CA ILE A 147 7.09 -8.63 -5.14
C ILE A 147 6.53 -9.91 -4.52
N VAL A 148 5.31 -9.83 -4.00
CA VAL A 148 4.61 -10.96 -3.36
C VAL A 148 3.35 -11.27 -4.13
N ASN A 149 3.11 -12.55 -4.42
CA ASN A 149 1.90 -12.99 -5.11
C ASN A 149 0.67 -12.88 -4.19
N ALA A 150 -0.14 -11.85 -4.41
CA ALA A 150 -1.35 -11.56 -3.63
C ALA A 150 -2.61 -12.29 -4.13
N ALA A 151 -2.48 -13.24 -5.05
CA ALA A 151 -3.55 -14.18 -5.41
C ALA A 151 -3.73 -15.28 -4.33
N GLN A 152 -2.71 -15.52 -3.52
CA GLN A 152 -2.72 -16.50 -2.44
C GLN A 152 -3.64 -16.08 -1.27
N PRO A 153 -3.99 -17.03 -0.37
CA PRO A 153 -4.71 -16.71 0.87
C PRO A 153 -3.96 -15.67 1.71
N ILE A 154 -4.71 -14.77 2.37
CA ILE A 154 -4.16 -13.65 3.16
C ILE A 154 -3.09 -14.10 4.15
N GLY A 155 -3.32 -15.24 4.83
CA GLY A 155 -2.36 -15.80 5.80
C GLY A 155 -1.03 -16.22 5.17
N ALA A 156 -1.06 -16.77 3.95
CA ALA A 156 0.14 -17.15 3.21
C ALA A 156 0.93 -15.92 2.77
N VAL A 157 0.26 -14.90 2.21
CA VAL A 157 0.89 -13.63 1.83
C VAL A 157 1.54 -12.93 3.03
N ALA A 158 0.83 -12.84 4.16
CA ALA A 158 1.37 -12.23 5.37
C ALA A 158 2.52 -13.04 5.97
N GLY A 159 2.44 -14.39 5.92
CA GLY A 159 3.50 -15.29 6.36
C GLY A 159 4.78 -15.16 5.55
N GLU A 160 4.68 -15.07 4.20
CA GLU A 160 5.81 -14.86 3.30
C GLU A 160 6.56 -13.57 3.61
N ILE A 161 5.83 -12.46 3.79
CA ILE A 161 6.43 -11.17 4.15
C ILE A 161 7.08 -11.24 5.54
N ALA A 162 6.43 -11.90 6.50
CA ALA A 162 6.96 -12.04 7.86
C ALA A 162 8.26 -12.85 7.90
N ALA A 163 8.33 -13.95 7.15
CA ALA A 163 9.53 -14.78 7.01
C ALA A 163 10.70 -13.95 6.46
N TYR A 164 10.48 -13.22 5.36
CA TYR A 164 11.48 -12.33 4.79
C TYR A 164 12.03 -11.33 5.83
N CYS A 165 11.14 -10.72 6.62
CA CYS A 165 11.55 -9.75 7.65
C CYS A 165 12.33 -10.38 8.81
N SER A 166 12.13 -11.68 9.08
CA SER A 166 12.86 -12.43 10.11
C SER A 166 14.27 -12.78 9.64
N ASP A 167 14.40 -13.30 8.42
CA ASP A 167 15.69 -13.68 7.81
C ASP A 167 16.62 -12.48 7.66
N ALA A 168 16.06 -11.31 7.28
CA ALA A 168 16.79 -10.05 7.17
C ALA A 168 17.32 -9.53 8.54
N LYS A 169 16.74 -9.96 9.68
CA LYS A 169 17.26 -9.65 11.03
C LYS A 169 18.41 -10.56 11.40
N ASP A 170 18.34 -11.84 11.07
CA ASP A 170 19.36 -12.82 11.42
C ASP A 170 20.65 -12.58 10.63
N CYS A 171 20.56 -12.23 9.35
CA CYS A 171 21.72 -11.81 8.55
C CYS A 171 22.46 -10.59 9.14
N ARG A 172 21.74 -9.63 9.74
CA ARG A 172 22.39 -8.45 10.37
C ARG A 172 23.02 -8.74 11.72
N ARG A 173 22.50 -9.70 12.48
CA ARG A 173 23.11 -10.12 13.75
C ARG A 173 24.44 -10.84 13.52
N GLN A 174 24.55 -11.62 12.45
CA GLN A 174 25.77 -12.35 12.08
C GLN A 174 26.86 -11.44 11.47
N ALA A 175 26.47 -10.34 10.79
CA ALA A 175 27.41 -9.40 10.18
C ALA A 175 27.95 -8.33 11.18
N GLY A 176 27.43 -8.27 12.40
CA GLY A 176 27.82 -7.32 13.44
C GLY A 176 28.57 -7.96 14.63
N SER A 177 28.97 -9.23 14.49
CA SER A 177 29.84 -9.98 15.43
C SER A 177 31.21 -10.14 14.82
#